data_22a04f472171d05ed450edce2d081420
#
_entry.id   22a04f472171d05ed450edce2d081420
#
_cell.length_a   1.000
_cell.length_b   1.000
_cell.length_c   1.000
_cell.angle_alpha   90.00
_cell.angle_beta   90.00
_cell.angle_gamma   90.00
#
_symmetry.space_group_name_H-M   'P 1'
#
loop_
_entity.id
_entity.type
_entity.pdbx_description
1 polymer ?
#
loop_
_entity_poly.entity_id
_entity_poly.type
_entity_poly.pdbx_seq_one_letter_code
_entity_poly.pdbx_strand_id
1 'polypeptide(L)'
;MSGFIINLATLAAGASRLEARASAEELQLLAADWPVGVEASFGLDRTGDLVSVRGRLRSSARLECVRCLRTFDLPLTADLTVVADRAGGRGRLEEELEADDYMMFHDGRQLDLREQVRESLLLELPITPHCREDCRGLCPRCGADLNDGPCGCPA
;
A
#
# COMPACT_ATOMS: atom_id res chain seq x y z
N MET A 1 -13.42 5.48 -12.84
CA MET A 1 -12.28 6.37 -12.50
C MET A 1 -11.68 5.91 -11.20
N SER A 2 -10.40 5.71 -11.17
CA SER A 2 -9.71 5.36 -9.93
C SER A 2 -9.70 6.55 -8.98
N GLY A 3 -10.13 6.36 -7.74
CA GLY A 3 -10.09 7.39 -6.70
C GLY A 3 -8.68 7.88 -6.33
N PHE A 4 -7.65 7.22 -6.84
CA PHE A 4 -6.24 7.55 -6.61
C PHE A 4 -5.61 8.41 -7.72
N ILE A 5 -6.40 8.85 -8.68
CA ILE A 5 -5.99 9.87 -9.64
C ILE A 5 -6.65 11.19 -9.23
N ILE A 6 -5.84 12.12 -8.80
CA ILE A 6 -6.30 13.43 -8.30
C ILE A 6 -6.35 14.41 -9.47
N ASN A 7 -7.51 15.02 -9.68
CA ASN A 7 -7.65 16.07 -10.68
C ASN A 7 -7.16 17.41 -10.10
N LEU A 8 -6.02 17.88 -10.58
CA LEU A 8 -5.40 19.11 -10.13
C LEU A 8 -6.16 20.37 -10.57
N ALA A 9 -6.95 20.27 -11.64
CA ALA A 9 -7.76 21.41 -12.09
C ALA A 9 -8.89 21.77 -11.10
N THR A 10 -9.38 20.78 -10.36
CA THR A 10 -10.42 20.98 -9.36
C THR A 10 -9.88 21.14 -7.92
N LEU A 11 -8.57 20.91 -7.75
CA LEU A 11 -7.93 21.02 -6.43
C LEU A 11 -7.65 22.49 -6.11
N ALA A 12 -8.28 22.98 -5.06
CA ALA A 12 -8.05 24.33 -4.57
C ALA A 12 -6.63 24.51 -4.01
N ALA A 13 -6.12 25.75 -4.00
CA ALA A 13 -4.89 26.08 -3.30
C ALA A 13 -5.08 25.90 -1.77
N GLY A 14 -4.00 25.52 -1.09
CA GLY A 14 -3.99 25.30 0.35
C GLY A 14 -4.35 23.85 0.73
N ALA A 15 -4.77 23.67 1.97
CA ALA A 15 -5.04 22.37 2.55
C ALA A 15 -6.45 21.86 2.18
N SER A 16 -6.51 20.57 1.82
CA SER A 16 -7.77 19.88 1.55
C SER A 16 -7.68 18.41 1.97
N ARG A 17 -8.83 17.72 2.03
CA ARG A 17 -8.92 16.30 2.32
C ARG A 17 -9.68 15.58 1.21
N LEU A 18 -9.24 14.36 0.93
CA LEU A 18 -9.86 13.50 -0.05
C LEU A 18 -9.94 12.07 0.49
N GLU A 19 -11.13 11.49 0.47
CA GLU A 19 -11.32 10.06 0.69
C GLU A 19 -11.43 9.37 -0.67
N ALA A 20 -10.70 8.28 -0.81
CA ALA A 20 -10.61 7.56 -2.07
C ALA A 20 -10.66 6.04 -1.86
N ARG A 21 -11.16 5.35 -2.86
CA ARG A 21 -11.20 3.88 -2.91
C ARG A 21 -10.81 3.41 -4.28
N ALA A 22 -10.14 2.25 -4.33
CA ALA A 22 -9.86 1.55 -5.56
C ALA A 22 -9.95 0.05 -5.36
N SER A 23 -10.25 -0.67 -6.43
CA SER A 23 -10.15 -2.12 -6.43
C SER A 23 -8.68 -2.56 -6.49
N ALA A 24 -8.42 -3.83 -6.17
CA ALA A 24 -7.08 -4.39 -6.33
C ALA A 24 -6.61 -4.30 -7.78
N GLU A 25 -7.49 -4.55 -8.73
CA GLU A 25 -7.18 -4.52 -10.17
C GLU A 25 -6.76 -3.14 -10.66
N GLU A 26 -7.43 -2.09 -10.18
CA GLU A 26 -7.07 -0.69 -10.51
C GLU A 26 -5.65 -0.33 -10.04
N LEU A 27 -5.17 -0.99 -8.99
CA LEU A 27 -3.83 -0.84 -8.45
C LEU A 27 -2.83 -1.87 -9.00
N GLN A 28 -3.25 -2.70 -9.96
CA GLN A 28 -2.44 -3.79 -10.50
C GLN A 28 -2.00 -4.79 -9.43
N LEU A 29 -2.85 -5.02 -8.45
CA LEU A 29 -2.71 -6.05 -7.42
C LEU A 29 -3.58 -7.26 -7.80
N LEU A 30 -3.16 -8.45 -7.40
CA LEU A 30 -3.94 -9.66 -7.64
C LEU A 30 -5.18 -9.66 -6.73
N ALA A 31 -6.37 -9.70 -7.33
CA ALA A 31 -7.63 -9.70 -6.58
C ALA A 31 -7.76 -10.90 -5.63
N ALA A 32 -7.15 -12.04 -5.97
CA ALA A 32 -7.11 -13.22 -5.10
C ALA A 32 -6.34 -12.98 -3.79
N ASP A 33 -5.28 -12.18 -3.85
CA ASP A 33 -4.43 -11.86 -2.71
C ASP A 33 -4.93 -10.60 -1.96
N TRP A 34 -5.77 -9.80 -2.60
CA TRP A 34 -6.33 -8.57 -2.04
C TRP A 34 -7.85 -8.59 -2.14
N PRO A 35 -8.52 -9.40 -1.28
CA PRO A 35 -9.96 -9.68 -1.40
C PRO A 35 -10.86 -8.48 -1.17
N VAL A 36 -10.34 -7.46 -0.49
CA VAL A 36 -11.03 -6.18 -0.31
C VAL A 36 -10.23 -5.10 -1.05
N GLY A 37 -10.93 -4.10 -1.54
CA GLY A 37 -10.28 -2.95 -2.16
C GLY A 37 -9.43 -2.15 -1.16
N VAL A 38 -8.82 -1.11 -1.66
CA VAL A 38 -8.00 -0.20 -0.85
C VAL A 38 -8.80 1.06 -0.57
N GLU A 39 -8.85 1.44 0.69
CA GLU A 39 -9.40 2.70 1.16
C GLU A 39 -8.26 3.63 1.55
N ALA A 40 -8.37 4.89 1.19
CA ALA A 40 -7.36 5.89 1.53
C ALA A 40 -8.00 7.20 1.97
N SER A 41 -7.36 7.82 2.94
CA SER A 41 -7.62 9.18 3.38
C SER A 41 -6.40 10.02 3.07
N PHE A 42 -6.52 11.00 2.20
CA PHE A 42 -5.43 11.89 1.80
C PHE A 42 -5.62 13.29 2.37
N GLY A 43 -4.58 13.80 3.01
CA GLY A 43 -4.39 15.21 3.27
C GLY A 43 -3.54 15.82 2.14
N LEU A 44 -4.07 16.82 1.49
CA LEU A 44 -3.43 17.49 0.35
C LEU A 44 -3.11 18.93 0.72
N ASP A 45 -1.95 19.40 0.34
CA ASP A 45 -1.57 20.81 0.44
C ASP A 45 -0.98 21.26 -0.90
N ARG A 46 -1.63 22.23 -1.53
CA ARG A 46 -1.22 22.77 -2.81
C ARG A 46 -0.72 24.20 -2.70
N THR A 47 0.50 24.41 -3.17
CA THR A 47 1.12 25.73 -3.32
C THR A 47 1.63 25.89 -4.74
N GLY A 48 0.84 26.56 -5.59
CA GLY A 48 1.16 26.66 -7.02
C GLY A 48 1.13 25.30 -7.71
N ASP A 49 2.25 24.91 -8.29
CA ASP A 49 2.42 23.60 -8.92
C ASP A 49 2.89 22.50 -7.96
N LEU A 50 3.32 22.89 -6.75
CA LEU A 50 3.75 21.95 -5.73
C LEU A 50 2.54 21.40 -4.96
N VAL A 51 2.45 20.08 -4.89
CA VAL A 51 1.40 19.37 -4.14
C VAL A 51 2.05 18.39 -3.17
N SER A 52 1.79 18.58 -1.89
CA SER A 52 2.17 17.63 -0.85
C SER A 52 0.97 16.73 -0.52
N VAL A 53 1.20 15.43 -0.48
CA VAL A 53 0.18 14.43 -0.16
C VAL A 53 0.63 13.61 1.03
N ARG A 54 -0.22 13.52 2.04
CA ARG A 54 -0.07 12.58 3.14
C ARG A 54 -1.30 11.70 3.17
N GLY A 55 -1.08 10.39 3.05
CA GLY A 55 -2.18 9.43 2.99
C GLY A 55 -2.06 8.37 4.06
N ARG A 56 -3.21 7.90 4.52
CA ARG A 56 -3.33 6.68 5.28
C ARG A 56 -4.16 5.69 4.49
N LEU A 57 -3.57 4.54 4.25
CA LEU A 57 -4.13 3.46 3.43
C LEU A 57 -4.61 2.34 4.34
N ARG A 58 -5.73 1.71 3.96
CA ARG A 58 -6.27 0.53 4.65
C ARG A 58 -6.67 -0.50 3.62
N SER A 59 -6.30 -1.73 3.88
CA SER A 59 -6.69 -2.88 3.06
C SER A 59 -6.57 -4.16 3.89
N SER A 60 -6.74 -5.29 3.23
CA SER A 60 -6.48 -6.61 3.79
C SER A 60 -5.82 -7.48 2.73
N ALA A 61 -4.72 -8.11 3.09
CA ALA A 61 -4.02 -9.04 2.20
C ALA A 61 -4.30 -10.48 2.62
N ARG A 62 -4.51 -11.36 1.63
CA ARG A 62 -4.63 -12.80 1.84
C ARG A 62 -3.26 -13.44 1.69
N LEU A 63 -2.78 -14.04 2.77
CA LEU A 63 -1.44 -14.60 2.89
C LEU A 63 -1.51 -16.06 3.28
N GLU A 64 -0.44 -16.78 2.99
CA GLU A 64 -0.23 -18.14 3.46
C GLU A 64 0.71 -18.12 4.67
N CYS A 65 0.33 -18.78 5.75
CA CYS A 65 1.19 -18.93 6.92
C CYS A 65 2.41 -19.80 6.58
N VAL A 66 3.61 -19.31 6.85
CA VAL A 66 4.85 -20.05 6.58
C VAL A 66 5.03 -21.28 7.48
N ARG A 67 4.27 -21.41 8.56
CA ARG A 67 4.34 -22.53 9.51
C ARG A 67 3.32 -23.61 9.22
N CYS A 68 2.05 -23.26 9.10
CA CYS A 68 0.96 -24.23 8.93
C CYS A 68 0.36 -24.27 7.52
N LEU A 69 0.79 -23.41 6.62
CA LEU A 69 0.36 -23.30 5.23
C LEU A 69 -1.13 -22.96 5.04
N ARG A 70 -1.82 -22.56 6.11
CA ARG A 70 -3.18 -22.03 5.98
C ARG A 70 -3.19 -20.64 5.40
N THR A 71 -4.17 -20.34 4.59
CA THR A 71 -4.43 -18.98 4.16
C THR A 71 -5.16 -18.20 5.24
N PHE A 72 -4.82 -16.93 5.39
CA PHE A 72 -5.47 -16.03 6.32
C PHE A 72 -5.48 -14.61 5.75
N ASP A 73 -6.40 -13.80 6.21
CA ASP A 73 -6.49 -12.40 5.82
C ASP A 73 -5.84 -11.51 6.89
N LEU A 74 -4.87 -10.73 6.48
CA LEU A 74 -4.14 -9.80 7.35
C LEU A 74 -4.58 -8.37 7.07
N PRO A 75 -5.23 -7.69 8.03
CA PRO A 75 -5.49 -6.27 7.91
C PRO A 75 -4.19 -5.48 7.83
N LEU A 76 -4.09 -4.58 6.85
CA LEU A 76 -2.92 -3.74 6.61
C LEU A 76 -3.29 -2.27 6.68
N THR A 77 -2.42 -1.50 7.27
CA THR A 77 -2.41 -0.05 7.18
C THR A 77 -1.04 0.41 6.71
N ALA A 78 -1.00 1.38 5.82
CA ALA A 78 0.22 1.98 5.34
C ALA A 78 0.10 3.50 5.35
N ASP A 79 1.18 4.18 5.57
CA ASP A 79 1.26 5.62 5.45
C ASP A 79 2.00 5.99 4.16
N LEU A 80 1.49 6.99 3.47
CA LEU A 80 2.03 7.50 2.21
C LEU A 80 2.37 8.97 2.38
N THR A 81 3.57 9.34 1.98
CA THR A 81 3.99 10.75 1.87
C THR A 81 4.59 10.97 0.50
N VAL A 82 4.03 11.90 -0.25
CA VAL A 82 4.46 12.25 -1.61
C VAL A 82 4.54 13.74 -1.74
N VAL A 83 5.58 14.21 -2.40
CA VAL A 83 5.70 15.60 -2.87
C VAL A 83 5.74 15.54 -4.40
N ALA A 84 4.83 16.25 -5.05
CA ALA A 84 4.73 16.29 -6.50
C ALA A 84 4.89 17.72 -7.01
N ASP A 85 5.67 17.87 -8.08
CA ASP A 85 5.85 19.14 -8.77
C ASP A 85 5.53 18.98 -10.25
N ARG A 86 5.36 20.08 -10.95
CA ARG A 86 5.06 20.05 -12.37
C ARG A 86 6.28 19.67 -13.20
N ALA A 87 6.12 18.70 -14.10
CA ALA A 87 7.15 18.33 -15.05
C ALA A 87 7.52 19.51 -15.97
N GLY A 88 8.82 19.75 -16.15
CA GLY A 88 9.34 20.84 -17.01
C GLY A 88 9.53 22.19 -16.30
N GLY A 89 9.35 22.27 -14.99
CA GLY A 89 9.79 23.39 -14.17
C GLY A 89 11.32 23.49 -14.20
N ARG A 90 11.83 24.70 -14.49
CA ARG A 90 13.25 24.89 -14.76
C ARG A 90 14.16 24.58 -13.58
N GLY A 91 15.10 23.66 -13.78
CA GLY A 91 16.48 23.72 -13.28
C GLY A 91 16.74 23.63 -11.76
N ARG A 92 15.73 23.70 -10.91
CA ARG A 92 15.87 23.64 -9.45
C ARG A 92 15.82 22.21 -8.91
N LEU A 93 15.36 21.29 -9.73
CA LEU A 93 14.99 19.94 -9.33
C LEU A 93 16.13 18.93 -9.45
N GLU A 94 17.13 19.16 -10.29
CA GLU A 94 18.24 18.21 -10.45
C GLU A 94 19.18 18.21 -9.23
N GLU A 95 19.34 19.36 -8.57
CA GLU A 95 20.18 19.46 -7.36
C GLU A 95 19.43 19.05 -6.08
N GLU A 96 18.09 19.18 -6.04
CA GLU A 96 17.27 18.75 -4.89
C GLU A 96 16.86 17.28 -4.97
N LEU A 97 16.85 16.68 -6.17
CA LEU A 97 16.51 15.27 -6.38
C LEU A 97 17.53 14.29 -5.78
N GLU A 98 18.76 14.69 -5.55
CA GLU A 98 19.74 13.86 -4.83
C GLU A 98 19.44 13.77 -3.33
N ALA A 99 18.55 14.62 -2.80
CA ALA A 99 18.25 14.68 -1.38
C ALA A 99 16.92 14.01 -0.98
N ASP A 100 15.99 13.82 -1.89
CA ASP A 100 14.65 13.29 -1.57
C ASP A 100 14.13 12.33 -2.66
N ASP A 101 14.31 11.05 -2.42
CA ASP A 101 13.84 9.95 -3.31
C ASP A 101 12.32 9.86 -3.49
N TYR A 102 11.55 10.80 -2.94
CA TYR A 102 10.08 10.76 -2.90
C TYR A 102 9.39 11.83 -3.75
N MET A 103 10.13 12.53 -4.58
CA MET A 103 9.54 13.55 -5.44
C MET A 103 8.99 12.92 -6.71
N MET A 104 7.70 13.15 -6.97
CA MET A 104 7.07 12.80 -8.26
C MET A 104 6.82 14.04 -9.10
N PHE A 105 6.45 13.78 -10.36
CA PHE A 105 6.10 14.83 -11.30
C PHE A 105 4.69 14.61 -11.83
N HIS A 106 3.98 15.71 -12.08
CA HIS A 106 2.66 15.72 -12.70
C HIS A 106 2.65 16.58 -13.96
N ASP A 107 1.64 16.39 -14.78
CA ASP A 107 1.46 17.12 -16.04
C ASP A 107 0.71 18.47 -15.90
N GLY A 108 0.39 18.85 -14.68
CA GLY A 108 -0.44 20.00 -14.34
C GLY A 108 -1.94 19.74 -14.39
N ARG A 109 -2.38 18.56 -14.82
CA ARG A 109 -3.79 18.15 -14.92
C ARG A 109 -4.17 17.10 -13.89
N GLN A 110 -3.35 16.07 -13.76
CA GLN A 110 -3.62 14.93 -12.91
C GLN A 110 -2.38 14.52 -12.12
N LEU A 111 -2.61 14.07 -10.91
CA LEU A 111 -1.61 13.41 -10.07
C LEU A 111 -2.05 11.97 -9.83
N ASP A 112 -1.31 11.03 -10.40
CA ASP A 112 -1.59 9.61 -10.29
C ASP A 112 -0.81 9.01 -9.13
N LEU A 113 -1.52 8.58 -8.08
CA LEU A 113 -0.93 8.00 -6.86
C LEU A 113 -1.02 6.47 -6.82
N ARG A 114 -1.52 5.82 -7.86
CA ARG A 114 -1.77 4.36 -7.85
C ARG A 114 -0.52 3.55 -7.59
N GLU A 115 0.60 3.91 -8.22
CA GLU A 115 1.88 3.22 -8.03
C GLU A 115 2.40 3.38 -6.60
N GLN A 116 2.40 4.59 -6.06
CA GLN A 116 2.85 4.88 -4.70
C GLN A 116 1.98 4.19 -3.64
N VAL A 117 0.68 4.15 -3.86
CA VAL A 117 -0.26 3.42 -2.99
C VAL A 117 0.05 1.92 -3.02
N ARG A 118 0.21 1.36 -4.22
CA ARG A 118 0.57 -0.04 -4.40
C ARG A 118 1.88 -0.39 -3.69
N GLU A 119 2.93 0.36 -3.93
CA GLU A 119 4.25 0.15 -3.31
C GLU A 119 4.19 0.25 -1.79
N SER A 120 3.50 1.25 -1.25
CA SER A 120 3.35 1.43 0.19
C SER A 120 2.67 0.24 0.85
N LEU A 121 1.64 -0.33 0.21
CA LEU A 121 0.96 -1.53 0.70
C LEU A 121 1.84 -2.77 0.62
N LEU A 122 2.57 -2.94 -0.48
CA LEU A 122 3.45 -4.09 -0.66
C LEU A 122 4.62 -4.09 0.35
N LEU A 123 5.11 -2.92 0.72
CA LEU A 123 6.18 -2.79 1.72
C LEU A 123 5.72 -3.14 3.15
N GLU A 124 4.43 -3.05 3.44
CA GLU A 124 3.87 -3.44 4.73
C GLU A 124 3.63 -4.96 4.86
N LEU A 125 3.76 -5.72 3.79
CA LEU A 125 3.61 -7.17 3.84
C LEU A 125 4.74 -7.80 4.67
N PRO A 126 4.41 -8.69 5.62
CA PRO A 126 5.44 -9.38 6.39
C PRO A 126 6.25 -10.32 5.49
N ILE A 127 7.55 -10.38 5.72
CA ILE A 127 8.47 -11.31 5.00
C ILE A 127 8.13 -12.76 5.36
N THR A 128 7.76 -13.00 6.62
CA THR A 128 7.39 -14.32 7.12
C THR A 128 5.99 -14.25 7.73
N PRO A 129 4.93 -14.36 6.91
CA PRO A 129 3.57 -14.26 7.44
C PRO A 129 3.21 -15.45 8.33
N HIS A 130 2.61 -15.16 9.48
CA HIS A 130 2.09 -16.14 10.42
C HIS A 130 0.59 -15.90 10.63
N CYS A 131 -0.20 -16.97 10.63
CA CYS A 131 -1.65 -16.85 10.88
C CYS A 131 -1.95 -16.35 12.30
N ARG A 132 -1.05 -16.65 13.26
CA ARG A 132 -1.06 -16.18 14.63
C ARG A 132 0.33 -16.33 15.24
N GLU A 133 0.62 -15.61 16.32
CA GLU A 133 1.94 -15.61 16.95
C GLU A 133 2.34 -17.00 17.52
N ASP A 134 1.38 -17.72 18.06
CA ASP A 134 1.56 -19.03 18.66
C ASP A 134 1.34 -20.20 17.71
N CYS A 135 1.39 -19.96 16.40
CA CYS A 135 1.22 -21.01 15.39
C CYS A 135 2.29 -22.11 15.58
N ARG A 136 1.82 -23.34 15.79
CA ARG A 136 2.70 -24.50 15.99
C ARG A 136 3.20 -25.13 14.70
N GLY A 137 2.58 -24.78 13.57
CA GLY A 137 2.97 -25.28 12.27
C GLY A 137 2.53 -26.70 12.00
N LEU A 138 3.17 -27.30 11.00
CA LEU A 138 2.94 -28.69 10.61
C LEU A 138 3.96 -29.61 11.23
N CYS A 139 3.55 -30.84 11.54
CA CYS A 139 4.48 -31.87 11.97
C CYS A 139 5.48 -32.18 10.84
N PRO A 140 6.80 -32.14 11.09
CA PRO A 140 7.81 -32.40 10.08
C PRO A 140 7.84 -33.88 9.62
N ARG A 141 7.18 -34.78 10.33
CA ARG A 141 7.12 -36.21 9.99
C ARG A 141 5.86 -36.59 9.21
N CYS A 142 4.68 -36.20 9.69
CA CYS A 142 3.41 -36.60 9.09
C CYS A 142 2.64 -35.48 8.39
N GLY A 143 3.07 -34.22 8.55
CA GLY A 143 2.40 -33.07 7.95
C GLY A 143 1.09 -32.65 8.65
N ALA A 144 0.73 -33.25 9.78
CA ALA A 144 -0.46 -32.86 10.52
C ALA A 144 -0.31 -31.44 11.08
N ASP A 145 -1.40 -30.71 11.10
CA ASP A 145 -1.44 -29.35 11.68
C ASP A 145 -1.41 -29.46 13.21
N LEU A 146 -0.30 -29.04 13.81
CA LEU A 146 -0.11 -29.08 15.26
C LEU A 146 -0.95 -28.05 16.03
N ASN A 147 -1.59 -27.12 15.34
CA ASN A 147 -2.57 -26.22 15.95
C ASN A 147 -3.87 -26.92 16.33
N ASP A 148 -4.22 -28.00 15.65
CA ASP A 148 -5.41 -28.80 15.91
C ASP A 148 -5.22 -29.82 17.02
N GLY A 149 -4.00 -29.98 17.53
CA GLY A 149 -3.64 -30.89 18.57
C GLY A 149 -2.38 -31.70 18.28
N PRO A 150 -1.92 -32.55 19.20
CA PRO A 150 -0.75 -33.39 18.99
C PRO A 150 -1.00 -34.41 17.88
N CYS A 151 0.00 -34.66 17.06
CA CYS A 151 -0.02 -35.76 16.09
C CYS A 151 0.35 -37.07 16.77
N GLY A 152 0.09 -38.20 16.11
CA GLY A 152 0.44 -39.54 16.60
C GLY A 152 1.92 -39.92 16.47
N CYS A 153 2.78 -39.00 16.00
CA CYS A 153 4.20 -39.27 15.86
C CYS A 153 4.92 -39.30 17.20
N PRO A 154 5.89 -40.19 17.42
CA PRO A 154 6.73 -40.16 18.62
C PRO A 154 7.57 -38.88 18.66
N ALA A 155 7.76 -38.37 19.87
CA ALA A 155 8.54 -37.16 20.11
C ALA A 155 10.01 -37.31 19.66
#